data_d31bacd213c6f6ae86344f897daa208c
#
_entry.id   d31bacd213c6f6ae86344f897daa208c
#
_cell.length_a   1.000
_cell.length_b   1.000
_cell.length_c   1.000
_cell.angle_alpha   90.00
_cell.angle_beta   90.00
_cell.angle_gamma   90.00
#
_symmetry.space_group_name_H-M   'P 1'
#
loop_
_entity.id
_entity.type
_entity.pdbx_description
1 polymer ?
#
loop_
_entity_poly.entity_id
_entity_poly.type
_entity_poly.pdbx_seq_one_letter_code
_entity_poly.pdbx_strand_id
1 'polypeptide(L)'
;MNKELKLRKIEGKFEVQTYVDRLKYAIESGSVKINFQKKRKVDEARDGKYTNRYTVAHLFPNEDEVEALKRELSLLTVADYIETVKDLRFPNYSEMRVFGKEYVNQDVYIKIRVELVNITHVAGDSFIFVMSFHFAEIPFKEEDFPYRK
;
A
#
# COMPACT_ATOMS: atom_id res chain seq x y z
N MET A 1 7.28 -20.60 8.13
CA MET A 1 7.08 -19.23 8.09
C MET A 1 7.58 -18.51 9.32
N ASN A 2 8.39 -17.59 9.14
CA ASN A 2 9.08 -16.96 10.24
C ASN A 2 8.60 -15.56 10.51
N LYS A 3 7.83 -15.43 11.56
CA LYS A 3 7.39 -14.11 11.99
C LYS A 3 8.58 -13.26 12.42
N GLU A 4 9.65 -13.91 12.89
CA GLU A 4 10.83 -13.18 13.32
C GLU A 4 11.50 -12.43 12.17
N LEU A 5 11.19 -12.78 10.93
CA LEU A 5 11.78 -12.09 9.80
C LEU A 5 11.10 -10.77 9.49
N LYS A 6 10.06 -10.42 10.24
CA LYS A 6 9.35 -9.16 10.04
C LYS A 6 9.19 -8.44 11.35
N LEU A 7 9.48 -7.16 11.34
CA LEU A 7 9.23 -6.29 12.49
C LEU A 7 8.02 -5.43 12.19
N ARG A 8 7.11 -5.34 13.14
CA ARG A 8 5.91 -4.53 13.02
C ARG A 8 5.94 -3.44 14.06
N LYS A 9 5.53 -2.25 13.67
CA LYS A 9 5.47 -1.13 14.59
C LYS A 9 4.36 -0.18 14.21
N ILE A 10 3.96 0.66 15.15
CA ILE A 10 3.00 1.73 14.89
C ILE A 10 3.78 3.03 14.92
N GLU A 11 3.86 3.69 13.78
CA GLU A 11 4.53 4.97 13.73
C GLU A 11 3.66 6.06 14.36
N GLY A 12 4.29 7.15 14.79
CA GLY A 12 3.55 8.25 15.35
C GLY A 12 2.65 8.92 14.34
N LYS A 13 1.62 9.58 14.83
CA LYS A 13 0.64 10.21 13.93
C LYS A 13 1.30 11.21 12.99
N PHE A 14 2.24 11.99 13.51
CA PHE A 14 2.94 12.98 12.69
C PHE A 14 3.73 12.32 11.57
N GLU A 15 4.43 11.23 11.88
CA GLU A 15 5.20 10.52 10.86
C GLU A 15 4.29 9.96 9.77
N VAL A 16 3.15 9.42 10.18
CA VAL A 16 2.20 8.87 9.20
C VAL A 16 1.63 9.99 8.33
N GLN A 17 1.31 11.13 8.94
CA GLN A 17 0.78 12.26 8.18
C GLN A 17 1.82 12.75 7.17
N THR A 18 3.07 12.83 7.58
CA THR A 18 4.15 13.23 6.67
C THR A 18 4.26 12.25 5.50
N TYR A 19 4.18 10.96 5.80
CA TYR A 19 4.26 9.94 4.76
C TYR A 19 3.11 10.08 3.75
N VAL A 20 1.90 10.23 4.26
CA VAL A 20 0.72 10.38 3.42
C VAL A 20 0.81 11.64 2.56
N ASP A 21 1.29 12.74 3.15
CA ASP A 21 1.44 13.98 2.41
C ASP A 21 2.45 13.84 1.28
N ARG A 22 3.56 13.16 1.54
CA ARG A 22 4.59 12.94 0.53
C ARG A 22 4.09 12.03 -0.58
N LEU A 23 3.33 11.01 -0.21
CA LEU A 23 2.72 10.10 -1.18
C LEU A 23 1.82 10.87 -2.14
N LYS A 24 0.95 11.69 -1.56
CA LYS A 24 0.03 12.49 -2.36
C LYS A 24 0.78 13.46 -3.27
N TYR A 25 1.77 14.13 -2.73
CA TYR A 25 2.55 15.06 -3.52
C TYR A 25 3.25 14.36 -4.69
N ALA A 26 3.84 13.20 -4.42
CA ALA A 26 4.55 12.46 -5.45
C ALA A 26 3.60 12.07 -6.58
N ILE A 27 2.41 11.63 -6.24
CA ILE A 27 1.42 11.26 -7.25
C ILE A 27 0.97 12.47 -8.04
N GLU A 28 0.68 13.57 -7.35
CA GLU A 28 0.17 14.77 -8.02
C GLU A 28 1.20 15.45 -8.89
N SER A 29 2.49 15.27 -8.58
CA SER A 29 3.55 15.85 -9.38
C SER A 29 3.67 15.16 -10.74
N GLY A 30 3.10 13.97 -10.87
CA GLY A 30 3.12 13.25 -12.13
C GLY A 30 4.42 12.54 -12.42
N SER A 31 5.39 12.59 -11.52
CA SER A 31 6.72 12.02 -11.78
C SER A 31 6.91 10.65 -11.14
N VAL A 32 5.87 10.09 -10.55
CA VAL A 32 5.99 8.81 -9.85
C VAL A 32 5.41 7.70 -10.72
N LYS A 33 6.04 6.53 -10.66
CA LYS A 33 5.55 5.35 -11.37
C LYS A 33 4.99 4.36 -10.35
N ILE A 34 3.98 3.61 -10.79
CA ILE A 34 3.39 2.58 -9.97
C ILE A 34 3.97 1.23 -10.39
N ASN A 35 4.48 0.50 -9.41
CA ASN A 35 4.90 -0.88 -9.62
C ASN A 35 3.90 -1.76 -8.88
N PHE A 36 2.91 -2.27 -9.63
CA PHE A 36 1.81 -3.02 -9.05
C PHE A 36 2.08 -4.52 -9.16
N GLN A 37 2.08 -5.20 -8.04
CA GLN A 37 2.32 -6.65 -7.98
C GLN A 37 1.02 -7.38 -8.34
N LYS A 38 0.68 -7.35 -9.61
CA LYS A 38 -0.58 -7.90 -10.10
C LYS A 38 -0.64 -9.41 -9.93
N LYS A 39 0.49 -10.10 -10.13
CA LYS A 39 0.58 -11.54 -9.95
C LYS A 39 1.57 -11.83 -8.83
N ARG A 40 1.12 -12.60 -7.86
CA ARG A 40 1.97 -12.94 -6.72
C ARG A 40 1.92 -14.45 -6.51
N LYS A 41 3.04 -15.01 -6.09
CA LYS A 41 3.11 -16.42 -5.84
C LYS A 41 2.13 -16.85 -4.74
N VAL A 42 1.93 -16.02 -3.73
CA VAL A 42 0.99 -16.32 -2.65
C VAL A 42 -0.44 -16.49 -3.15
N ASP A 43 -0.75 -15.94 -4.32
CA ASP A 43 -2.10 -16.03 -4.87
C ASP A 43 -2.49 -17.46 -5.21
N GLU A 44 -1.52 -18.34 -5.43
CA GLU A 44 -1.81 -19.72 -5.76
C GLU A 44 -2.48 -20.47 -4.61
N ALA A 45 -2.24 -20.02 -3.38
CA ALA A 45 -2.81 -20.66 -2.20
C ALA A 45 -3.98 -19.87 -1.63
N ARG A 46 -4.49 -18.91 -2.36
CA ARG A 46 -5.48 -17.96 -1.89
C ARG A 46 -6.73 -18.03 -2.73
N ASP A 47 -7.88 -17.83 -2.11
CA ASP A 47 -9.13 -17.69 -2.86
C ASP A 47 -8.96 -16.54 -3.83
N GLY A 48 -9.38 -16.73 -5.09
CA GLY A 48 -9.15 -15.75 -6.14
C GLY A 48 -9.66 -14.36 -5.83
N LYS A 49 -10.74 -14.26 -5.07
CA LYS A 49 -11.30 -12.94 -4.78
C LYS A 49 -10.47 -12.10 -3.82
N TYR A 50 -9.45 -12.70 -3.20
CA TYR A 50 -8.55 -11.97 -2.29
C TYR A 50 -7.21 -11.64 -2.93
N THR A 51 -7.17 -11.65 -4.26
CA THR A 51 -5.94 -11.32 -4.98
C THR A 51 -5.96 -9.85 -5.43
N ASN A 52 -4.76 -9.33 -5.65
CA ASN A 52 -4.63 -7.96 -6.18
C ASN A 52 -5.36 -7.83 -7.50
N ARG A 53 -5.14 -8.79 -8.40
CA ARG A 53 -5.71 -8.71 -9.73
C ARG A 53 -7.22 -8.69 -9.69
N TYR A 54 -7.82 -9.58 -8.91
CA TYR A 54 -9.27 -9.65 -8.82
C TYR A 54 -9.84 -8.35 -8.26
N THR A 55 -9.26 -7.87 -7.17
CA THR A 55 -9.80 -6.70 -6.48
C THR A 55 -9.81 -5.47 -7.38
N VAL A 56 -8.68 -5.20 -8.03
CA VAL A 56 -8.59 -4.01 -8.88
C VAL A 56 -9.53 -4.12 -10.07
N ALA A 57 -9.61 -5.31 -10.68
CA ALA A 57 -10.53 -5.51 -11.80
C ALA A 57 -11.98 -5.38 -11.37
N HIS A 58 -12.30 -5.83 -10.16
CA HIS A 58 -13.66 -5.77 -9.66
C HIS A 58 -14.09 -4.35 -9.32
N LEU A 59 -13.18 -3.60 -8.67
CA LEU A 59 -13.51 -2.24 -8.23
C LEU A 59 -13.44 -1.21 -9.34
N PHE A 60 -12.53 -1.42 -10.29
CA PHE A 60 -12.27 -0.42 -11.34
C PHE A 60 -12.27 -1.08 -12.72
N PRO A 61 -13.42 -1.69 -13.11
CA PRO A 61 -13.45 -2.55 -14.29
C PRO A 61 -13.20 -1.84 -15.62
N ASN A 62 -13.47 -0.56 -15.69
CA ASN A 62 -13.35 0.19 -16.94
C ASN A 62 -12.28 1.25 -16.88
N GLU A 63 -11.33 1.10 -15.97
CA GLU A 63 -10.27 2.09 -15.79
C GLU A 63 -8.91 1.46 -16.02
N ASP A 64 -7.97 2.30 -16.40
CA ASP A 64 -6.57 1.88 -16.41
C ASP A 64 -6.17 1.63 -14.95
N GLU A 65 -5.60 0.45 -14.68
CA GLU A 65 -5.34 0.08 -13.29
C GLU A 65 -4.31 0.97 -12.63
N VAL A 66 -3.31 1.44 -13.37
CA VAL A 66 -2.29 2.32 -12.80
C VAL A 66 -2.92 3.67 -12.43
N GLU A 67 -3.75 4.22 -13.30
CA GLU A 67 -4.40 5.48 -13.00
C GLU A 67 -5.38 5.36 -11.84
N ALA A 68 -6.10 4.24 -11.79
CA ALA A 68 -7.02 4.01 -10.67
C ALA A 68 -6.24 3.92 -9.36
N LEU A 69 -5.13 3.20 -9.35
CA LEU A 69 -4.33 3.08 -8.14
C LEU A 69 -3.75 4.41 -7.72
N LYS A 70 -3.26 5.22 -8.67
CA LYS A 70 -2.74 6.55 -8.34
C LYS A 70 -3.81 7.38 -7.65
N ARG A 71 -5.02 7.38 -8.21
CA ARG A 71 -6.11 8.14 -7.63
C ARG A 71 -6.43 7.66 -6.23
N GLU A 72 -6.59 6.33 -6.07
CA GLU A 72 -6.99 5.79 -4.78
C GLU A 72 -5.93 5.95 -3.72
N LEU A 73 -4.67 5.78 -4.07
CA LEU A 73 -3.60 5.96 -3.10
C LEU A 73 -3.48 7.43 -2.66
N SER A 74 -3.81 8.36 -3.54
CA SER A 74 -3.75 9.78 -3.18
C SER A 74 -4.86 10.17 -2.21
N LEU A 75 -5.85 9.30 -2.03
CA LEU A 75 -6.95 9.56 -1.10
C LEU A 75 -6.73 8.96 0.29
N LEU A 76 -5.61 8.27 0.49
CA LEU A 76 -5.31 7.70 1.80
C LEU A 76 -5.09 8.81 2.82
N THR A 77 -5.53 8.55 4.05
CA THR A 77 -5.37 9.48 5.15
C THR A 77 -4.78 8.78 6.34
N VAL A 78 -4.41 9.57 7.34
CA VAL A 78 -3.91 9.04 8.60
C VAL A 78 -4.90 8.06 9.23
N ALA A 79 -6.20 8.34 9.07
CA ALA A 79 -7.24 7.48 9.63
C ALA A 79 -7.22 6.07 9.05
N ASP A 80 -6.67 5.91 7.85
CA ASP A 80 -6.62 4.61 7.17
C ASP A 80 -5.40 3.79 7.56
N TYR A 81 -4.45 4.37 8.26
CA TYR A 81 -3.19 3.72 8.61
C TYR A 81 -3.41 2.60 9.62
N ILE A 82 -2.72 1.49 9.41
CA ILE A 82 -2.76 0.35 10.32
C ILE A 82 -1.42 0.12 11.01
N GLU A 83 -0.36 -0.10 10.23
CA GLU A 83 0.95 -0.42 10.82
C GLU A 83 2.06 -0.27 9.79
N THR A 84 3.29 -0.35 10.27
CA THR A 84 4.48 -0.32 9.42
C THR A 84 5.22 -1.64 9.60
N VAL A 85 5.70 -2.21 8.51
CA VAL A 85 6.34 -3.53 8.52
C VAL A 85 7.70 -3.44 7.86
N LYS A 86 8.71 -3.95 8.54
CA LYS A 86 10.06 -4.08 8.00
C LYS A 86 10.33 -5.55 7.74
N ASP A 87 10.72 -5.88 6.52
CA ASP A 87 11.09 -7.26 6.18
C ASP A 87 12.60 -7.40 6.39
N LEU A 88 12.98 -8.14 7.40
CA LEU A 88 14.37 -8.27 7.77
C LEU A 88 15.19 -9.08 6.77
N ARG A 89 14.52 -9.82 5.88
CA ARG A 89 15.24 -10.54 4.83
C ARG A 89 15.78 -9.59 3.77
N PHE A 90 15.23 -8.39 3.70
CA PHE A 90 15.63 -7.39 2.71
C PHE A 90 15.92 -6.07 3.43
N PRO A 91 17.00 -6.04 4.21
CA PRO A 91 17.26 -4.88 5.07
C PRO A 91 17.51 -3.58 4.31
N ASN A 92 17.86 -3.67 3.03
CA ASN A 92 18.14 -2.48 2.24
C ASN A 92 16.88 -1.88 1.62
N TYR A 93 15.74 -2.56 1.74
CA TYR A 93 14.50 -2.02 1.23
C TYR A 93 13.82 -1.19 2.29
N SER A 94 13.09 -0.18 1.83
CA SER A 94 12.31 0.66 2.74
C SER A 94 11.21 -0.15 3.41
N GLU A 95 10.73 0.38 4.53
CA GLU A 95 9.62 -0.23 5.24
C GLU A 95 8.34 -0.11 4.42
N MET A 96 7.45 -1.08 4.62
CA MET A 96 6.14 -1.07 4.00
C MET A 96 5.15 -0.43 4.97
N ARG A 97 4.18 0.33 4.45
CA ARG A 97 3.09 0.85 5.26
C ARG A 97 1.81 0.18 4.85
N VAL A 98 1.03 -0.19 5.87
CA VAL A 98 -0.23 -0.91 5.69
C VAL A 98 -1.38 0.02 6.01
N PHE A 99 -2.34 0.07 5.10
CA PHE A 99 -3.56 0.86 5.24
C PHE A 99 -4.76 -0.02 4.97
N GLY A 100 -5.91 0.41 5.45
CA GLY A 100 -7.15 -0.28 5.17
C GLY A 100 -8.24 0.72 4.83
N LYS A 101 -9.06 0.38 3.86
CA LYS A 101 -10.22 1.20 3.48
C LYS A 101 -11.36 0.29 3.09
N GLU A 102 -12.56 0.82 3.22
CA GLU A 102 -13.74 0.10 2.80
C GLU A 102 -14.14 0.55 1.40
N TYR A 103 -14.40 -0.41 0.53
CA TYR A 103 -14.90 -0.16 -0.83
C TYR A 103 -16.12 -1.04 -1.03
N VAL A 104 -17.25 -0.46 -1.37
CA VAL A 104 -18.50 -1.16 -1.62
C VAL A 104 -18.81 -2.21 -0.54
N ASN A 105 -18.67 -1.77 0.70
CA ASN A 105 -18.98 -2.59 1.89
C ASN A 105 -18.02 -3.76 2.11
N GLN A 106 -16.85 -3.72 1.50
CA GLN A 106 -15.81 -4.71 1.74
C GLN A 106 -14.50 -4.03 2.08
N ASP A 107 -13.79 -4.60 3.04
CA ASP A 107 -12.50 -4.06 3.45
C ASP A 107 -11.42 -4.41 2.44
N VAL A 108 -10.56 -3.45 2.14
CA VAL A 108 -9.44 -3.64 1.24
C VAL A 108 -8.14 -3.42 2.00
N TYR A 109 -7.26 -4.39 1.90
CA TYR A 109 -5.94 -4.36 2.54
C TYR A 109 -4.95 -3.74 1.55
N ILE A 110 -4.27 -2.69 1.99
CA ILE A 110 -3.34 -1.94 1.13
C ILE A 110 -1.97 -1.93 1.78
N LYS A 111 -0.96 -2.38 1.04
CA LYS A 111 0.41 -2.42 1.56
C LYS A 111 1.33 -1.86 0.50
N ILE A 112 2.02 -0.79 0.82
CA ILE A 112 2.82 -0.07 -0.15
C ILE A 112 4.20 0.28 0.39
N ARG A 113 5.11 0.56 -0.53
CA ARG A 113 6.43 1.10 -0.23
C ARG A 113 6.69 2.21 -1.23
N VAL A 114 7.11 3.36 -0.72
CA VAL A 114 7.45 4.50 -1.57
C VAL A 114 8.96 4.58 -1.67
N GLU A 115 9.46 4.53 -2.90
CA GLU A 115 10.88 4.67 -3.17
C GLU A 115 11.09 5.97 -3.91
N LEU A 116 11.66 6.93 -3.21
CA LEU A 116 11.95 8.23 -3.81
C LEU A 116 13.41 8.24 -4.24
N VAL A 117 13.63 8.47 -5.51
CA VAL A 117 14.98 8.52 -6.04
C VAL A 117 15.67 9.76 -5.49
N ASN A 118 16.90 9.59 -5.05
CA ASN A 118 17.70 10.68 -4.54
C ASN A 118 17.88 11.71 -5.65
N ILE A 119 17.61 12.95 -5.35
CA ILE A 119 17.68 14.01 -6.34
C ILE A 119 19.08 14.23 -6.90
N THR A 120 20.10 13.77 -6.20
CA THR A 120 21.46 13.85 -6.70
C THR A 120 21.74 12.85 -7.80
N HIS A 121 20.85 11.91 -8.00
CA HIS A 121 20.97 10.91 -9.07
C HIS A 121 20.09 11.33 -10.21
N VAL A 122 20.65 11.48 -11.36
CA VAL A 122 19.95 11.99 -12.50
C VAL A 122 18.95 11.02 -13.07
N ALA A 123 19.31 9.76 -13.05
CA ALA A 123 18.50 8.75 -13.71
C ALA A 123 17.48 8.15 -12.74
N GLY A 124 16.37 7.80 -13.28
CA GLY A 124 15.38 7.06 -12.55
C GLY A 124 14.29 7.94 -11.97
N ASP A 125 13.16 7.35 -11.83
CA ASP A 125 11.98 8.01 -11.31
C ASP A 125 11.66 7.44 -9.94
N SER A 126 11.00 8.26 -9.12
CA SER A 126 10.42 7.76 -7.90
C SER A 126 9.33 6.77 -8.27
N PHE A 127 9.13 5.75 -7.44
CA PHE A 127 8.05 4.83 -7.71
C PHE A 127 7.39 4.37 -6.42
N ILE A 128 6.15 3.92 -6.56
CA ILE A 128 5.39 3.36 -5.48
C ILE A 128 5.22 1.87 -5.78
N PHE A 129 5.74 1.06 -4.88
CA PHE A 129 5.60 -0.39 -4.99
C PHE A 129 4.32 -0.78 -4.26
N VAL A 130 3.34 -1.28 -5.01
CA VAL A 130 2.07 -1.70 -4.45
C VAL A 130 2.10 -3.21 -4.31
N MET A 131 2.41 -3.68 -3.11
CA MET A 131 2.46 -5.10 -2.84
C MET A 131 1.07 -5.68 -2.68
N SER A 132 0.18 -4.94 -2.04
CA SER A 132 -1.17 -5.42 -1.78
C SER A 132 -2.18 -4.32 -2.03
N PHE A 133 -3.21 -4.65 -2.76
CA PHE A 133 -4.42 -3.85 -2.91
C PHE A 133 -5.50 -4.87 -3.20
N HIS A 134 -5.97 -5.55 -2.14
CA HIS A 134 -6.90 -6.65 -2.34
C HIS A 134 -7.90 -6.71 -1.20
N PHE A 135 -9.03 -7.33 -1.48
CA PHE A 135 -10.04 -7.53 -0.44
C PHE A 135 -9.41 -8.28 0.71
N ALA A 136 -9.75 -7.87 1.92
CA ALA A 136 -9.20 -8.49 3.12
C ALA A 136 -9.94 -9.80 3.39
N GLU A 137 -9.17 -10.85 3.69
CA GLU A 137 -9.77 -12.13 4.04
C GLU A 137 -10.50 -12.07 5.38
N ILE A 138 -9.98 -11.23 6.28
CA ILE A 138 -10.56 -11.05 7.60
C ILE A 138 -10.91 -9.58 7.73
N PRO A 139 -12.17 -9.27 8.05
CA PRO A 139 -12.57 -7.86 8.20
C PRO A 139 -11.75 -7.15 9.27
N PHE A 140 -11.51 -5.86 9.05
CA PHE A 140 -10.77 -5.07 10.01
C PHE A 140 -11.62 -4.77 11.23
N LYS A 141 -10.94 -4.51 12.35
CA LYS A 141 -11.56 -4.05 13.58
C LYS A 141 -11.20 -2.59 13.80
N GLU A 142 -12.02 -1.89 14.57
CA GLU A 142 -11.71 -0.50 14.87
C GLU A 142 -10.33 -0.33 15.50
N GLU A 143 -9.94 -1.26 16.35
CA GLU A 143 -8.65 -1.15 17.02
C GLU A 143 -7.46 -1.35 16.08
N ASP A 144 -7.70 -1.84 14.86
CA ASP A 144 -6.61 -1.96 13.89
C ASP A 144 -6.13 -0.60 13.41
N PHE A 145 -6.92 0.45 13.62
CA PHE A 145 -6.65 1.78 13.09
C PHE A 145 -6.29 2.73 14.24
N PRO A 146 -5.00 2.91 14.53
CA PRO A 146 -4.60 3.72 15.69
C PRO A 146 -5.04 5.17 15.63
N TYR A 147 -5.29 5.70 14.45
CA TYR A 147 -5.59 7.13 14.31
C TYR A 147 -6.94 7.41 13.65
N ARG A 148 -7.84 6.47 13.73
CA ARG A 148 -9.12 6.62 13.06
C ARG A 148 -10.05 7.61 13.73
N LYS A 149 -9.79 7.99 14.92
CA LYS A 149 -10.68 8.95 15.57
C LYS A 149 -10.44 10.36 15.28
#